data_209e064a0a940b212a6fc6dd1dcb8dcf
#
_entry.id   209e064a0a940b212a6fc6dd1dcb8dcf
#
_cell.length_a   1.000
_cell.length_b   1.000
_cell.length_c   1.000
_cell.angle_alpha   90.00
_cell.angle_beta   90.00
_cell.angle_gamma   90.00
#
_symmetry.space_group_name_H-M   'P 1'
#
loop_
_entity.id
_entity.type
_entity.pdbx_description
1 polymer ?
#
loop_
_entity_poly.entity_id
_entity_poly.type
_entity_poly.pdbx_seq_one_letter_code
_entity_poly.pdbx_strand_id
1 'polypeptide(L)'
;MNRSPAIMILDDDPVFLKILSLRIKKRFPDLSVQCQNRPVAIGVFDIYILDNDFHGHPLAAELVELIKEQQPDSLVLALSATLCNSTLKRLINCGCDGAFDKTIPGEIDMLISLIQDHVENSRFVSNRSLPAQTRVLETARAISGLIQDWNNRLTLEERRKSSEQETHNLV
;
A
#
# COMPACT_ATOMS: atom_id res chain seq x y z
N MET A 1 -1.90 9.32 -26.25
CA MET A 1 -0.62 8.66 -25.89
C MET A 1 -0.81 8.05 -24.53
N ASN A 2 -0.82 6.71 -24.40
CA ASN A 2 -0.87 6.06 -23.09
C ASN A 2 0.48 6.28 -22.41
N ARG A 3 0.51 7.07 -21.36
CA ARG A 3 1.68 7.21 -20.49
C ARG A 3 1.88 5.88 -19.76
N SER A 4 3.11 5.37 -19.72
CA SER A 4 3.43 4.23 -18.86
C SER A 4 3.16 4.62 -17.40
N PRO A 5 2.51 3.76 -16.59
CA PRO A 5 2.27 4.05 -15.19
C PRO A 5 3.58 4.32 -14.45
N ALA A 6 3.54 5.23 -13.50
CA ALA A 6 4.70 5.66 -12.73
C ALA A 6 4.50 5.40 -11.23
N ILE A 7 5.55 4.91 -10.58
CA ILE A 7 5.59 4.64 -9.15
C ILE A 7 6.58 5.58 -8.48
N MET A 8 6.18 6.18 -7.35
CA MET A 8 7.05 6.87 -6.40
C MET A 8 7.20 6.01 -5.14
N ILE A 9 8.44 5.78 -4.71
CA ILE A 9 8.76 5.10 -3.44
C ILE A 9 9.45 6.11 -2.54
N LEU A 10 8.90 6.32 -1.35
CA LEU A 10 9.43 7.20 -0.31
C LEU A 10 9.82 6.37 0.91
N ASP A 11 11.10 6.34 1.26
CA ASP A 11 11.65 5.59 2.40
C ASP A 11 13.02 6.16 2.75
N ASP A 12 13.33 6.39 4.01
CA ASP A 12 14.62 6.95 4.43
C ASP A 12 15.76 5.92 4.44
N ASP A 13 15.45 4.61 4.33
CA ASP A 13 16.45 3.56 4.15
C ASP A 13 16.83 3.36 2.67
N PRO A 14 18.03 3.80 2.25
CA PRO A 14 18.47 3.68 0.86
C PRO A 14 18.67 2.23 0.41
N VAL A 15 18.93 1.30 1.33
CA VAL A 15 19.09 -0.12 1.02
C VAL A 15 17.73 -0.73 0.70
N PHE A 16 16.73 -0.44 1.53
CA PHE A 16 15.36 -0.89 1.30
C PHE A 16 14.79 -0.32 0.00
N LEU A 17 14.97 0.99 -0.26
CA LEU A 17 14.59 1.63 -1.52
C LEU A 17 15.17 0.89 -2.73
N LYS A 18 16.46 0.56 -2.70
CA LYS A 18 17.13 -0.16 -3.77
C LYS A 18 16.55 -1.56 -3.98
N ILE A 19 16.36 -2.31 -2.90
CA ILE A 19 15.82 -3.68 -2.95
C ILE A 19 14.40 -3.67 -3.50
N LEU A 20 13.53 -2.82 -2.96
CA LEU A 20 12.13 -2.75 -3.38
C LEU A 20 12.01 -2.29 -4.84
N SER A 21 12.76 -1.27 -5.24
CA SER A 21 12.76 -0.78 -6.62
C SER A 21 13.20 -1.85 -7.62
N LEU A 22 14.21 -2.65 -7.27
CA LEU A 22 14.67 -3.77 -8.12
C LEU A 22 13.62 -4.87 -8.24
N ARG A 23 12.93 -5.22 -7.13
CA ARG A 23 11.83 -6.20 -7.16
C ARG A 23 10.69 -5.73 -8.06
N ILE A 24 10.28 -4.47 -7.92
CA ILE A 24 9.21 -3.88 -8.73
C ILE A 24 9.61 -3.81 -10.20
N LYS A 25 10.80 -3.32 -10.53
CA LYS A 25 11.30 -3.27 -11.92
C LYS A 25 11.42 -4.64 -12.56
N LYS A 26 11.84 -5.67 -11.80
CA LYS A 26 11.90 -7.05 -12.29
C LYS A 26 10.50 -7.59 -12.63
N ARG A 27 9.48 -7.26 -11.81
CA ARG A 27 8.11 -7.73 -12.00
C ARG A 27 7.37 -6.93 -13.07
N PHE A 28 7.65 -5.63 -13.16
CA PHE A 28 6.99 -4.66 -14.03
C PHE A 28 8.03 -3.84 -14.81
N PRO A 29 8.64 -4.38 -15.87
CA PRO A 29 9.73 -3.71 -16.60
C PRO A 29 9.26 -2.41 -17.29
N ASP A 30 7.97 -2.29 -17.60
CA ASP A 30 7.39 -1.12 -18.29
C ASP A 30 7.03 0.03 -17.33
N LEU A 31 7.09 -0.19 -15.99
CA LEU A 31 6.79 0.86 -15.02
C LEU A 31 7.98 1.79 -14.81
N SER A 32 7.72 3.09 -14.79
CA SER A 32 8.69 4.06 -14.31
C SER A 32 8.73 4.07 -12.79
N VAL A 33 9.88 3.76 -12.20
CA VAL A 33 10.05 3.74 -10.74
C VAL A 33 11.01 4.83 -10.32
N GLN A 34 10.53 5.76 -9.50
CA GLN A 34 11.32 6.79 -8.83
C GLN A 34 11.41 6.50 -7.34
N CYS A 35 12.57 6.78 -6.76
CA CYS A 35 12.83 6.58 -5.33
C CYS A 35 13.32 7.88 -4.72
N GLN A 36 12.88 8.17 -3.51
CA GLN A 36 13.28 9.37 -2.78
C GLN A 36 13.43 9.04 -1.28
N ASN A 37 14.51 9.52 -0.67
CA ASN A 37 14.81 9.27 0.75
C ASN A 37 14.32 10.39 1.68
N ARG A 38 13.40 11.23 1.22
CA ARG A 38 12.79 12.31 1.98
C ARG A 38 11.26 12.20 1.90
N PRO A 39 10.54 12.60 2.96
CA PRO A 39 9.07 12.53 2.99
C PRO A 39 8.43 13.66 2.17
N VAL A 40 8.80 13.78 0.89
CA VAL A 40 8.28 14.81 0.00
C VAL A 40 7.83 14.17 -1.30
N ALA A 41 6.53 14.13 -1.53
CA ALA A 41 5.92 13.60 -2.75
C ALA A 41 5.85 14.70 -3.82
N ILE A 42 6.91 14.86 -4.62
CA ILE A 42 6.94 15.82 -5.73
C ILE A 42 6.65 15.11 -7.03
N GLY A 43 5.65 15.60 -7.77
CA GLY A 43 5.26 15.07 -9.08
C GLY A 43 3.92 14.36 -9.06
N VAL A 44 3.53 13.81 -10.22
CA VAL A 44 2.27 13.08 -10.42
C VAL A 44 2.60 11.63 -10.74
N PHE A 45 2.20 10.73 -9.86
CA PHE A 45 2.42 9.29 -10.00
C PHE A 45 1.10 8.55 -9.89
N ASP A 46 1.03 7.40 -10.54
CA ASP A 46 -0.16 6.55 -10.47
C ASP A 46 -0.17 5.72 -9.18
N ILE A 47 1.03 5.46 -8.63
CA ILE A 47 1.21 4.64 -7.42
C ILE A 47 2.24 5.31 -6.50
N TYR A 48 1.93 5.36 -5.22
CA TYR A 48 2.83 5.79 -4.16
C TYR A 48 3.04 4.67 -3.15
N ILE A 49 4.29 4.43 -2.78
CA ILE A 49 4.67 3.51 -1.70
C ILE A 49 5.43 4.35 -0.67
N LEU A 50 4.87 4.46 0.53
CA LEU A 50 5.32 5.37 1.57
C LEU A 50 5.81 4.58 2.78
N ASP A 51 7.03 4.84 3.23
CA ASP A 51 7.41 4.44 4.58
C ASP A 51 6.58 5.20 5.62
N ASN A 52 6.22 4.53 6.70
CA ASN A 52 5.54 5.20 7.81
C ASN A 52 6.51 5.94 8.72
N ASP A 53 7.76 5.50 8.80
CA ASP A 53 8.73 6.01 9.75
C ASP A 53 9.91 6.68 9.04
N PHE A 54 9.94 8.00 9.05
CA PHE A 54 11.06 8.79 8.56
C PHE A 54 11.88 9.31 9.74
N HIS A 55 13.03 8.69 10.01
CA HIS A 55 13.93 9.06 11.11
C HIS A 55 13.24 9.12 12.49
N GLY A 56 12.34 8.19 12.78
CA GLY A 56 11.58 8.13 14.02
C GLY A 56 10.28 8.97 14.02
N HIS A 57 9.89 9.54 12.88
CA HIS A 57 8.67 10.34 12.74
C HIS A 57 7.63 9.63 11.86
N PRO A 58 6.44 9.29 12.38
CA PRO A 58 5.38 8.60 11.63
C PRO A 58 4.64 9.58 10.70
N LEU A 59 5.16 9.78 9.49
CA LEU A 59 4.70 10.78 8.53
C LEU A 59 3.80 10.24 7.40
N ALA A 60 3.60 8.92 7.30
CA ALA A 60 2.85 8.36 6.18
C ALA A 60 1.40 8.86 6.10
N ALA A 61 0.73 9.03 7.23
CA ALA A 61 -0.67 9.47 7.24
C ALA A 61 -0.84 10.87 6.64
N GLU A 62 0.03 11.81 7.01
CA GLU A 62 0.02 13.17 6.47
C GLU A 62 0.35 13.18 4.97
N LEU A 63 1.30 12.33 4.54
CA LEU A 63 1.63 12.19 3.12
C LEU A 63 0.46 11.59 2.33
N VAL A 64 -0.25 10.60 2.89
CA VAL A 64 -1.45 10.01 2.28
C VAL A 64 -2.52 11.07 2.05
N GLU A 65 -2.86 11.87 3.08
CA GLU A 65 -3.83 12.95 2.97
C GLU A 65 -3.46 13.93 1.84
N LEU A 66 -2.21 14.39 1.84
CA LEU A 66 -1.71 15.35 0.87
C LEU A 66 -1.75 14.80 -0.57
N ILE A 67 -1.38 13.52 -0.75
CA ILE A 67 -1.42 12.86 -2.05
C ILE A 67 -2.87 12.68 -2.51
N LYS A 68 -3.76 12.20 -1.63
CA LYS A 68 -5.16 11.96 -1.98
C LYS A 68 -5.95 13.23 -2.26
N GLU A 69 -5.61 14.35 -1.62
CA GLU A 69 -6.18 15.66 -1.96
C GLU A 69 -5.81 16.11 -3.38
N GLN A 70 -4.57 15.88 -3.81
CA GLN A 70 -4.08 16.31 -5.13
C GLN A 70 -4.34 15.28 -6.23
N GLN A 71 -4.32 14.00 -5.88
CA GLN A 71 -4.39 12.86 -6.80
C GLN A 71 -5.28 11.75 -6.21
N PRO A 72 -6.61 11.95 -6.16
CA PRO A 72 -7.54 11.02 -5.50
C PRO A 72 -7.55 9.63 -6.12
N ASP A 73 -7.23 9.50 -7.42
CA ASP A 73 -7.25 8.23 -8.15
C ASP A 73 -5.93 7.44 -8.04
N SER A 74 -4.89 7.99 -7.41
CA SER A 74 -3.62 7.29 -7.21
C SER A 74 -3.76 6.15 -6.20
N LEU A 75 -3.05 5.05 -6.42
CA LEU A 75 -2.91 3.97 -5.42
C LEU A 75 -1.85 4.39 -4.40
N VAL A 76 -2.23 4.50 -3.12
CA VAL A 76 -1.32 4.89 -2.05
C VAL A 76 -1.18 3.76 -1.04
N LEU A 77 0.03 3.21 -0.94
CA LEU A 77 0.37 2.06 -0.09
C LEU A 77 1.37 2.50 0.98
N ALA A 78 1.14 2.11 2.23
CA ALA A 78 2.07 2.36 3.32
C ALA A 78 2.87 1.11 3.67
N LEU A 79 4.14 1.31 4.03
CA LEU A 79 5.03 0.30 4.60
C LEU A 79 5.45 0.74 6.00
N SER A 80 5.62 -0.20 6.92
CA SER A 80 6.12 0.10 8.27
C SER A 80 6.90 -1.09 8.80
N ALA A 81 7.95 -0.84 9.57
CA ALA A 81 8.62 -1.89 10.35
C ALA A 81 7.84 -2.28 11.61
N THR A 82 6.87 -1.45 12.02
CA THR A 82 6.00 -1.68 13.18
C THR A 82 4.58 -1.22 12.85
N LEU A 83 3.77 -2.13 12.34
CA LEU A 83 2.38 -1.83 12.00
C LEU A 83 1.45 -2.21 13.16
N CYS A 84 1.30 -1.31 14.14
CA CYS A 84 0.35 -1.50 15.23
C CYS A 84 -1.08 -1.08 14.82
N ASN A 85 -2.09 -1.55 15.58
CA ASN A 85 -3.50 -1.28 15.29
C ASN A 85 -3.84 0.22 15.22
N SER A 86 -3.19 1.07 16.01
CA SER A 86 -3.39 2.53 15.98
C SER A 86 -2.84 3.15 14.71
N THR A 87 -1.63 2.77 14.30
CA THR A 87 -1.02 3.20 13.02
C THR A 87 -1.89 2.79 11.85
N LEU A 88 -2.34 1.54 11.85
CA LEU A 88 -3.17 0.99 10.82
C LEU A 88 -4.50 1.78 10.68
N LYS A 89 -5.23 1.99 11.79
CA LYS A 89 -6.47 2.78 11.80
C LYS A 89 -6.25 4.21 11.27
N ARG A 90 -5.13 4.85 11.65
CA ARG A 90 -4.78 6.19 11.20
C ARG A 90 -4.57 6.21 9.69
N LEU A 91 -3.77 5.30 9.15
CA LEU A 91 -3.50 5.20 7.71
C LEU A 91 -4.78 5.01 6.88
N ILE A 92 -5.70 4.15 7.34
CA ILE A 92 -6.98 3.95 6.65
C ILE A 92 -7.84 5.19 6.65
N ASN A 93 -7.98 5.82 7.82
CA ASN A 93 -8.82 7.01 7.95
C ASN A 93 -8.32 8.15 7.07
N CYS A 94 -7.02 8.19 6.75
CA CYS A 94 -6.42 9.15 5.82
C CYS A 94 -6.59 8.76 4.33
N GLY A 95 -7.19 7.58 4.04
CA GLY A 95 -7.43 7.14 2.67
C GLY A 95 -6.29 6.31 2.05
N CYS A 96 -5.42 5.72 2.89
CA CYS A 96 -4.43 4.74 2.43
C CYS A 96 -5.13 3.50 1.87
N ASP A 97 -4.74 3.04 0.69
CA ASP A 97 -5.35 1.91 0.00
C ASP A 97 -4.83 0.56 0.50
N GLY A 98 -3.69 0.54 1.18
CA GLY A 98 -3.12 -0.65 1.80
C GLY A 98 -1.96 -0.32 2.73
N ALA A 99 -1.80 -1.09 3.81
CA ALA A 99 -0.69 -0.95 4.74
C ALA A 99 -0.06 -2.32 5.01
N PHE A 100 1.27 -2.39 4.96
CA PHE A 100 2.05 -3.62 4.99
C PHE A 100 3.20 -3.51 5.98
N ASP A 101 3.51 -4.62 6.65
CA ASP A 101 4.62 -4.72 7.59
C ASP A 101 5.88 -5.20 6.86
N LYS A 102 6.96 -4.40 6.89
CA LYS A 102 8.24 -4.73 6.24
C LYS A 102 8.89 -5.99 6.82
N THR A 103 8.57 -6.35 8.07
CA THR A 103 9.21 -7.44 8.81
C THR A 103 8.50 -8.78 8.62
N ILE A 104 7.25 -8.78 8.14
CA ILE A 104 6.47 -9.99 7.95
C ILE A 104 6.77 -10.58 6.57
N PRO A 105 7.26 -11.83 6.50
CA PRO A 105 7.45 -12.51 5.23
C PRO A 105 6.15 -12.59 4.42
N GLY A 106 6.22 -12.26 3.13
CA GLY A 106 5.08 -12.29 2.21
C GLY A 106 4.29 -10.98 2.11
N GLU A 107 4.39 -10.05 3.06
CA GLU A 107 3.70 -8.75 2.99
C GLU A 107 4.14 -7.92 1.76
N ILE A 108 5.43 -7.96 1.43
CA ILE A 108 5.96 -7.31 0.21
C ILE A 108 5.42 -7.98 -1.06
N ASP A 109 5.19 -9.29 -1.05
CA ASP A 109 4.61 -9.98 -2.20
C ASP A 109 3.12 -9.63 -2.37
N MET A 110 2.40 -9.43 -1.26
CA MET A 110 1.02 -8.94 -1.28
C MET A 110 0.93 -7.49 -1.80
N LEU A 111 1.85 -6.62 -1.38
CA LEU A 111 1.98 -5.26 -1.92
C LEU A 111 2.20 -5.30 -3.44
N ILE A 112 3.11 -6.16 -3.93
CA ILE A 112 3.38 -6.31 -5.36
C ILE A 112 2.16 -6.84 -6.12
N SER A 113 1.38 -7.76 -5.52
CA SER A 113 0.14 -8.26 -6.11
C SER A 113 -0.91 -7.15 -6.24
N LEU A 114 -1.05 -6.29 -5.23
CA LEU A 114 -1.97 -5.16 -5.29
C LEU A 114 -1.57 -4.14 -6.37
N ILE A 115 -0.27 -3.89 -6.54
CA ILE A 115 0.25 -3.08 -7.64
C ILE A 115 -0.14 -3.70 -8.99
N GLN A 116 0.01 -5.02 -9.14
CA GLN A 116 -0.36 -5.72 -10.36
C GLN A 116 -1.83 -5.52 -10.70
N ASP A 117 -2.72 -5.76 -9.73
CA ASP A 117 -4.15 -5.60 -9.91
C ASP A 117 -4.52 -4.17 -10.31
N HIS A 118 -3.89 -3.16 -9.68
CA HIS A 118 -4.12 -1.76 -10.02
C HIS A 118 -3.66 -1.43 -11.45
N VAL A 119 -2.47 -1.89 -11.86
CA VAL A 119 -1.92 -1.64 -13.21
C VAL A 119 -2.78 -2.34 -14.28
N GLU A 120 -3.22 -3.56 -14.04
CA GLU A 120 -4.08 -4.31 -14.95
C GLU A 120 -5.44 -3.61 -15.09
N ASN A 121 -6.10 -3.26 -13.98
CA ASN A 121 -7.37 -2.56 -14.00
C ASN A 121 -7.27 -1.19 -14.69
N SER A 122 -6.21 -0.42 -14.46
CA SER A 122 -5.97 0.87 -15.12
C SER A 122 -5.78 0.73 -16.63
N ARG A 123 -5.14 -0.35 -17.11
CA ARG A 123 -5.02 -0.66 -18.54
C ARG A 123 -6.38 -1.02 -19.16
N PHE A 124 -7.23 -1.75 -18.44
CA PHE A 124 -8.59 -2.10 -18.90
C PHE A 124 -9.51 -0.87 -18.98
N VAL A 125 -9.41 0.05 -18.03
CA VAL A 125 -10.20 1.29 -18.00
C VAL A 125 -9.79 2.23 -19.14
N SER A 126 -8.53 2.29 -19.51
CA SER A 126 -8.05 3.07 -20.66
C SER A 126 -8.56 2.53 -22.01
N ASN A 127 -8.87 1.25 -22.08
CA ASN A 127 -9.36 0.58 -23.30
C ASN A 127 -10.90 0.45 -23.40
N ARG A 128 -11.63 0.77 -22.34
CA ARG A 128 -13.09 0.74 -22.31
C ARG A 128 -13.62 1.99 -21.62
N SER A 129 -14.38 2.81 -22.35
CA SER A 129 -15.31 3.78 -21.77
C SER A 129 -16.47 3.02 -21.09
N LEU A 130 -16.20 2.42 -19.91
CA LEU A 130 -17.23 1.76 -19.12
C LEU A 130 -18.18 2.81 -18.52
N PRO A 131 -19.50 2.54 -18.48
CA PRO A 131 -20.47 3.41 -17.82
C PRO A 131 -20.11 3.60 -16.34
N ALA A 132 -20.32 4.80 -15.79
CA ALA A 132 -20.00 5.15 -14.41
C ALA A 132 -20.55 4.15 -13.36
N GLN A 133 -21.69 3.52 -13.63
CA GLN A 133 -22.31 2.51 -12.77
C GLN A 133 -21.48 1.22 -12.62
N THR A 134 -20.73 0.82 -13.64
CA THR A 134 -19.87 -0.38 -13.58
C THR A 134 -18.63 -0.12 -12.74
N ARG A 135 -18.09 1.10 -12.79
CA ARG A 135 -16.94 1.51 -11.95
C ARG A 135 -17.26 1.46 -10.46
N VAL A 136 -18.45 1.95 -10.07
CA VAL A 136 -18.89 1.94 -8.66
C VAL A 136 -19.03 0.51 -8.13
N LEU A 137 -19.53 -0.42 -8.94
CA LEU A 137 -19.66 -1.83 -8.54
C LEU A 137 -18.31 -2.56 -8.42
N GLU A 138 -17.37 -2.28 -9.30
CA GLU A 138 -16.03 -2.87 -9.25
C GLU A 138 -15.21 -2.31 -8.07
N THR A 139 -15.30 -1.01 -7.84
CA THR A 139 -14.67 -0.37 -6.67
C THR A 139 -15.28 -0.90 -5.37
N ALA A 140 -16.60 -1.05 -5.30
CA ALA A 140 -17.28 -1.61 -4.13
C ALA A 140 -16.89 -3.07 -3.86
N ARG A 141 -16.68 -3.89 -4.90
CA ARG A 141 -16.18 -5.27 -4.77
C ARG A 141 -14.74 -5.33 -4.32
N ALA A 142 -13.87 -4.47 -4.86
CA ALA A 142 -12.47 -4.38 -4.45
C ALA A 142 -12.36 -3.95 -2.97
N ILE A 143 -13.11 -2.94 -2.55
CA ILE A 143 -13.17 -2.51 -1.15
C ILE A 143 -13.71 -3.61 -0.24
N SER A 144 -14.76 -4.33 -0.67
CA SER A 144 -15.32 -5.45 0.09
C SER A 144 -14.32 -6.60 0.25
N GLY A 145 -13.54 -6.90 -0.79
CA GLY A 145 -12.45 -7.89 -0.72
C GLY A 145 -11.35 -7.48 0.26
N LEU A 146 -10.91 -6.23 0.20
CA LEU A 146 -9.92 -5.67 1.11
C LEU A 146 -10.39 -5.70 2.57
N ILE A 147 -11.66 -5.37 2.84
CA ILE A 147 -12.27 -5.45 4.18
C ILE A 147 -12.34 -6.90 4.68
N GLN A 148 -12.67 -7.85 3.81
CA GLN A 148 -12.70 -9.28 4.18
C GLN A 148 -11.31 -9.82 4.51
N ASP A 149 -10.31 -9.55 3.69
CA ASP A 149 -8.93 -9.95 3.94
C ASP A 149 -8.40 -9.33 5.23
N TRP A 150 -8.82 -8.13 5.51
CA TRP A 150 -8.47 -7.41 6.72
C TRP A 150 -9.09 -7.99 7.99
N ASN A 151 -10.39 -8.28 7.94
CA ASN A 151 -11.08 -8.95 9.04
C ASN A 151 -10.48 -10.34 9.32
N ASN A 152 -10.06 -11.06 8.27
CA ASN A 152 -9.38 -12.35 8.40
C ASN A 152 -8.02 -12.21 9.12
N ARG A 153 -7.24 -11.17 8.80
CA ARG A 153 -5.96 -10.89 9.47
C ARG A 153 -6.14 -10.54 10.94
N LEU A 154 -7.09 -9.66 11.26
CA LEU A 154 -7.41 -9.31 12.65
C LEU A 154 -7.81 -10.55 13.48
N THR A 155 -8.62 -11.42 12.91
CA THR A 155 -9.03 -12.67 13.57
C THR A 155 -7.85 -13.62 13.80
N LEU A 156 -6.89 -13.68 12.88
CA LEU A 156 -5.67 -14.49 13.05
C LEU A 156 -4.75 -13.91 14.13
N GLU A 157 -4.59 -12.60 14.19
CA GLU A 157 -3.81 -11.94 15.25
C GLU A 157 -4.44 -12.10 16.64
N GLU A 158 -5.77 -11.98 16.73
CA GLU A 158 -6.49 -12.21 17.98
C GLU A 158 -6.33 -13.66 18.49
N ARG A 159 -6.42 -14.64 17.61
CA ARG A 159 -6.19 -16.06 17.95
C ARG A 159 -4.75 -16.30 18.40
N ARG A 160 -3.77 -15.67 17.75
CA ARG A 160 -2.36 -15.78 18.14
C ARG A 160 -2.11 -15.21 19.53
N LYS A 161 -2.65 -14.02 19.82
CA LYS A 161 -2.54 -13.39 21.15
C LYS A 161 -3.23 -14.20 22.24
N SER A 162 -4.38 -14.80 21.94
CA SER A 162 -5.10 -15.66 22.89
C SER A 162 -4.30 -16.94 23.22
N SER A 163 -3.66 -17.56 22.22
CA SER A 163 -2.82 -18.75 22.43
C SER A 163 -1.52 -18.44 23.19
N GLU A 164 -0.94 -17.24 23.00
CA GLU A 164 0.24 -16.78 23.74
C GLU A 164 -0.08 -16.47 25.20
N GLN A 165 -1.30 -15.96 25.51
CA GLN A 165 -1.77 -15.74 26.87
C GLN A 165 -2.10 -17.04 27.63
N GLU A 166 -2.66 -18.04 26.95
CA GLU A 166 -2.93 -19.35 27.55
C GLU A 166 -1.62 -20.09 27.91
N THR A 167 -0.59 -19.98 27.09
CA THR A 167 0.73 -20.58 27.39
C THR A 167 1.46 -19.88 28.53
N HIS A 168 1.20 -18.59 28.77
CA HIS A 168 1.83 -17.82 29.84
C HIS A 168 1.14 -18.06 31.21
N ASN A 169 -0.12 -18.48 31.23
CA ASN A 169 -0.86 -18.78 32.44
C ASN A 169 -0.69 -20.25 32.94
N LEU A 170 0.06 -21.07 32.21
CA LEU A 170 0.34 -22.48 32.52
C LEU A 170 1.74 -22.74 33.10
N VAL A 171 2.51 -21.68 33.34
CA VAL A 171 3.83 -21.70 34.01
C VAL A 171 3.74 -20.96 35.35
#